data_73a5925690784b0c7569b734a7bb3ffd
#
_entry.id   73a5925690784b0c7569b734a7bb3ffd
#
_cell.length_a   1.000
_cell.length_b   1.000
_cell.length_c   1.000
_cell.angle_alpha   90.00
_cell.angle_beta   90.00
_cell.angle_gamma   90.00
#
_symmetry.space_group_name_H-M   'P 1'
#
loop_
_entity.id
_entity.type
_entity.pdbx_description
1 polymer ?
#
loop_
_entity_poly.entity_id
_entity_poly.type
_entity_poly.pdbx_seq_one_letter_code
_entity_poly.pdbx_strand_id
1 'polypeptide(L)'
;RPIGISDLSDVAYLQQSIYNDYSEKEQLIRLANHPSLVKTPNVEASAGAGSIIEIPEDMDSSLKPYIIQPSGQNLDGIMKCIQNKVDAIDRITHMGSVRATSGQIASGIALQTEFQLLNAKLSEKADYLENAEEHIWSLFARWLEKDFDGSVNYPDTFDIRDWANDMQYLQIAKASGVKSETFNKEIDKQI
;
A
#
# COMPACT_ATOMS: atom_id res chain seq x y z
N ARG A 1 -19.86 26.55 0.27
CA ARG A 1 -19.96 25.22 -0.31
C ARG A 1 -18.88 24.37 0.32
N PRO A 2 -19.19 23.29 1.03
CA PRO A 2 -18.18 22.35 1.45
C PRO A 2 -17.59 21.72 0.17
N ILE A 3 -16.32 21.96 -0.08
CA ILE A 3 -15.58 21.28 -1.14
C ILE A 3 -15.22 19.92 -0.57
N GLY A 4 -15.62 18.86 -1.24
CA GLY A 4 -15.21 17.50 -0.84
C GLY A 4 -13.69 17.38 -0.86
N ILE A 5 -13.11 16.88 0.21
CA ILE A 5 -11.68 16.59 0.32
C ILE A 5 -11.50 15.12 -0.07
N SER A 6 -10.57 14.85 -0.97
CA SER A 6 -10.24 13.47 -1.36
C SER A 6 -9.56 12.75 -0.20
N ASP A 7 -9.93 11.51 0.05
CA ASP A 7 -9.24 10.64 1.02
C ASP A 7 -7.78 10.38 0.67
N LEU A 8 -7.42 10.61 -0.60
CA LEU A 8 -6.06 10.46 -1.09
C LEU A 8 -5.24 11.76 -1.00
N SER A 9 -5.84 12.90 -0.54
CA SER A 9 -5.14 14.18 -0.45
C SER A 9 -3.87 14.09 0.39
N ASP A 10 -3.95 13.40 1.53
CA ASP A 10 -2.87 13.29 2.50
C ASP A 10 -1.71 12.39 2.03
N VAL A 11 -1.99 11.48 1.08
CA VAL A 11 -0.97 10.59 0.52
C VAL A 11 -0.36 11.08 -0.78
N ALA A 12 -0.93 12.10 -1.41
CA ALA A 12 -0.50 12.59 -2.72
C ALA A 12 0.97 13.02 -2.75
N TYR A 13 1.43 13.75 -1.72
CA TYR A 13 2.83 14.18 -1.62
C TYR A 13 3.78 13.00 -1.35
N LEU A 14 3.36 12.02 -0.56
CA LEU A 14 4.16 10.80 -0.33
C LEU A 14 4.31 10.01 -1.62
N GLN A 15 3.23 9.87 -2.39
CA GLN A 15 3.26 9.20 -3.69
C GLN A 15 4.18 9.90 -4.67
N GLN A 16 4.14 11.24 -4.75
CA GLN A 16 5.06 12.02 -5.57
C GLN A 16 6.51 11.82 -5.14
N SER A 17 6.76 11.80 -3.83
CA SER A 17 8.10 11.58 -3.28
C SER A 17 8.62 10.16 -3.60
N ILE A 18 7.78 9.14 -3.51
CA ILE A 18 8.12 7.77 -3.93
C ILE A 18 8.49 7.71 -5.42
N TYR A 19 7.72 8.38 -6.27
CA TYR A 19 8.01 8.46 -7.70
C TYR A 19 9.40 9.08 -7.98
N ASN A 20 9.75 10.15 -7.27
CA ASN A 20 11.06 10.79 -7.39
C ASN A 20 12.20 9.86 -6.93
N ASP A 21 12.02 9.17 -5.78
CA ASP A 21 13.00 8.21 -5.28
C ASP A 21 13.22 7.03 -6.26
N TYR A 22 12.15 6.54 -6.88
CA TYR A 22 12.27 5.52 -7.92
C TYR A 22 13.03 6.03 -9.14
N SER A 23 12.82 7.29 -9.54
CA SER A 23 13.53 7.92 -10.65
C SER A 23 15.02 8.04 -10.36
N GLU A 24 15.39 8.46 -9.14
CA GLU A 24 16.79 8.52 -8.69
C GLU A 24 17.42 7.12 -8.63
N LYS A 25 16.71 6.13 -8.11
CA LYS A 25 17.15 4.73 -8.09
C LYS A 25 17.48 4.24 -9.50
N GLU A 26 16.58 4.44 -10.46
CA GLU A 26 16.79 4.02 -11.86
C GLU A 26 18.00 4.74 -12.49
N GLN A 27 18.19 6.01 -12.19
CA GLN A 27 19.36 6.77 -12.65
C GLN A 27 20.67 6.22 -12.06
N LEU A 28 20.69 5.93 -10.75
CA LEU A 28 21.86 5.34 -10.10
C LEU A 28 22.19 3.95 -10.65
N ILE A 29 21.18 3.11 -10.89
CA ILE A 29 21.37 1.80 -11.52
C ILE A 29 21.97 1.96 -12.91
N ARG A 30 21.46 2.90 -13.70
CA ARG A 30 22.00 3.19 -15.04
C ARG A 30 23.45 3.63 -14.99
N LEU A 31 23.80 4.55 -14.09
CA LEU A 31 25.18 5.04 -13.93
C LEU A 31 26.11 3.93 -13.41
N ALA A 32 25.64 3.08 -12.49
CA ALA A 32 26.41 1.96 -11.98
C ALA A 32 26.67 0.89 -13.05
N ASN A 33 25.73 0.69 -13.96
CA ASN A 33 25.88 -0.30 -15.04
C ASN A 33 26.68 0.22 -16.25
N HIS A 34 26.92 1.53 -16.32
CA HIS A 34 27.71 2.15 -17.38
C HIS A 34 28.93 2.86 -16.81
N PRO A 35 29.98 2.11 -16.42
CA PRO A 35 31.20 2.70 -15.88
C PRO A 35 31.89 3.58 -16.93
N SER A 36 32.45 4.69 -16.49
CA SER A 36 33.19 5.62 -17.35
C SER A 36 34.68 5.30 -17.30
N LEU A 37 35.29 5.11 -18.47
CA LEU A 37 36.72 4.98 -18.60
C LEU A 37 37.37 6.37 -18.64
N VAL A 38 38.32 6.60 -17.75
CA VAL A 38 39.16 7.82 -17.74
C VAL A 38 40.54 7.45 -18.29
N LYS A 39 40.98 8.16 -19.32
CA LYS A 39 42.27 7.97 -19.94
C LYS A 39 42.91 9.31 -20.33
N THR A 40 44.21 9.34 -20.42
CA THR A 40 44.95 10.47 -21.00
C THR A 40 44.79 10.49 -22.53
N PRO A 41 44.90 11.67 -23.19
CA PRO A 41 44.69 11.78 -24.64
C PRO A 41 45.60 10.90 -25.50
N ASN A 42 46.76 10.57 -25.02
CA ASN A 42 47.80 9.85 -25.78
C ASN A 42 47.76 8.31 -25.56
N VAL A 43 46.79 7.78 -24.81
CA VAL A 43 46.67 6.36 -24.57
C VAL A 43 45.51 5.82 -25.37
N GLU A 44 45.74 4.83 -26.21
CA GLU A 44 44.69 4.10 -26.89
C GLU A 44 44.08 3.06 -25.92
N ALA A 45 42.91 3.35 -25.41
CA ALA A 45 42.16 2.46 -24.55
C ALA A 45 40.69 2.48 -24.92
N SER A 46 40.08 1.33 -24.94
CA SER A 46 38.63 1.15 -25.14
C SER A 46 38.01 0.49 -23.91
N ALA A 47 36.78 0.89 -23.56
CA ALA A 47 36.03 0.25 -22.50
C ALA A 47 35.11 -0.82 -23.15
N GLY A 48 35.31 -2.08 -22.78
CA GLY A 48 34.48 -3.19 -23.23
C GLY A 48 34.91 -4.48 -22.58
N ALA A 49 34.02 -5.46 -22.51
CA ALA A 49 34.35 -6.76 -21.98
C ALA A 49 35.44 -7.44 -22.83
N GLY A 50 36.57 -7.76 -22.23
CA GLY A 50 37.71 -8.37 -22.92
C GLY A 50 38.59 -7.41 -23.74
N SER A 51 38.41 -6.08 -23.63
CA SER A 51 39.31 -5.11 -24.24
C SER A 51 40.69 -5.11 -23.54
N ILE A 52 41.75 -5.14 -24.34
CA ILE A 52 43.15 -5.04 -23.86
C ILE A 52 43.54 -3.55 -23.89
N ILE A 53 44.05 -3.04 -22.79
CA ILE A 53 44.58 -1.68 -22.69
C ILE A 53 46.11 -1.79 -22.63
N GLU A 54 46.78 -1.33 -23.66
CA GLU A 54 48.24 -1.26 -23.69
C GLU A 54 48.71 0.02 -23.02
N ILE A 55 49.58 -0.10 -22.05
CA ILE A 55 50.13 1.03 -21.28
C ILE A 55 51.65 1.10 -21.56
N PRO A 56 52.19 2.24 -22.00
CA PRO A 56 53.62 2.43 -22.18
C PRO A 56 54.37 2.18 -20.88
N GLU A 57 55.55 1.52 -20.96
CA GLU A 57 56.34 1.18 -19.79
C GLU A 57 56.82 2.44 -18.99
N ASP A 58 57.02 3.55 -19.68
CA ASP A 58 57.48 4.82 -19.11
C ASP A 58 56.32 5.67 -18.53
N MET A 59 55.09 5.20 -18.52
CA MET A 59 53.98 6.00 -18.06
C MET A 59 53.95 6.11 -16.54
N ASP A 60 53.82 7.33 -16.04
CA ASP A 60 53.60 7.58 -14.62
C ASP A 60 52.33 6.82 -14.12
N SER A 61 52.42 6.20 -12.98
CA SER A 61 51.33 5.38 -12.43
C SER A 61 50.09 6.20 -12.17
N SER A 62 50.18 7.50 -11.96
CA SER A 62 49.06 8.45 -11.82
C SER A 62 48.28 8.71 -13.10
N LEU A 63 48.87 8.43 -14.27
CA LEU A 63 48.27 8.64 -15.59
C LEU A 63 47.67 7.39 -16.20
N LYS A 64 47.73 6.26 -15.51
CA LYS A 64 47.13 4.99 -15.98
C LYS A 64 45.63 5.13 -16.13
N PRO A 65 45.05 4.55 -17.19
CA PRO A 65 43.61 4.49 -17.34
C PRO A 65 42.94 3.81 -16.14
N TYR A 66 41.85 4.40 -15.70
CA TYR A 66 41.04 3.83 -14.60
C TYR A 66 39.55 3.97 -14.88
N ILE A 67 38.78 3.14 -14.21
CA ILE A 67 37.33 3.14 -14.35
C ILE A 67 36.73 3.88 -13.17
N ILE A 68 35.86 4.86 -13.46
CA ILE A 68 35.00 5.50 -12.48
C ILE A 68 33.64 4.80 -12.54
N GLN A 69 33.27 4.20 -11.44
CA GLN A 69 31.98 3.59 -11.29
C GLN A 69 31.36 4.09 -9.98
N PRO A 70 30.17 4.68 -10.01
CA PRO A 70 29.44 5.01 -8.79
C PRO A 70 29.21 3.76 -7.97
N SER A 71 29.44 3.82 -6.66
CA SER A 71 29.16 2.71 -5.78
C SER A 71 27.65 2.54 -5.61
N GLY A 72 27.15 1.31 -5.78
CA GLY A 72 25.71 0.99 -5.57
C GLY A 72 25.28 1.00 -4.09
N GLN A 73 26.16 1.40 -3.17
CA GLN A 73 25.88 1.37 -1.72
C GLN A 73 24.68 2.20 -1.29
N ASN A 74 24.34 3.25 -2.04
CA ASN A 74 23.21 4.14 -1.76
C ASN A 74 21.85 3.52 -2.16
N LEU A 75 21.83 2.47 -2.97
CA LEU A 75 20.58 1.84 -3.45
C LEU A 75 19.74 1.27 -2.31
N ASP A 76 20.38 0.62 -1.35
CA ASP A 76 19.68 0.06 -0.18
C ASP A 76 19.05 1.14 0.68
N GLY A 77 19.74 2.28 0.82
CA GLY A 77 19.22 3.47 1.51
C GLY A 77 17.96 4.03 0.84
N ILE A 78 17.98 4.15 -0.49
CA ILE A 78 16.82 4.62 -1.26
C ILE A 78 15.66 3.62 -1.16
N MET A 79 15.93 2.32 -1.29
CA MET A 79 14.90 1.29 -1.17
C MET A 79 14.25 1.30 0.22
N LYS A 80 15.04 1.48 1.27
CA LYS A 80 14.53 1.60 2.64
C LYS A 80 13.69 2.87 2.83
N CYS A 81 14.10 3.98 2.21
CA CYS A 81 13.34 5.22 2.21
C CYS A 81 11.97 5.05 1.52
N ILE A 82 11.95 4.42 0.35
CA ILE A 82 10.72 4.08 -0.37
C ILE A 82 9.80 3.21 0.50
N GLN A 83 10.34 2.15 1.11
CA GLN A 83 9.54 1.27 1.96
C GLN A 83 8.93 2.02 3.15
N ASN A 84 9.69 2.88 3.82
CA ASN A 84 9.17 3.69 4.92
C ASN A 84 8.03 4.63 4.47
N LYS A 85 8.11 5.19 3.25
CA LYS A 85 7.05 6.03 2.68
C LYS A 85 5.80 5.21 2.34
N VAL A 86 5.98 4.01 1.81
CA VAL A 86 4.89 3.06 1.55
C VAL A 86 4.19 2.68 2.86
N ASP A 87 4.94 2.36 3.90
CA ASP A 87 4.40 2.04 5.22
C ASP A 87 3.67 3.24 5.86
N ALA A 88 4.12 4.46 5.57
CA ALA A 88 3.42 5.67 5.98
C ALA A 88 2.07 5.83 5.25
N ILE A 89 2.03 5.55 3.94
CA ILE A 89 0.78 5.56 3.16
C ILE A 89 -0.20 4.51 3.73
N ASP A 90 0.28 3.30 3.99
CA ASP A 90 -0.54 2.21 4.54
C ASP A 90 -1.17 2.61 5.90
N ARG A 91 -0.40 3.30 6.74
CA ARG A 91 -0.90 3.81 8.04
C ARG A 91 -1.95 4.92 7.88
N ILE A 92 -1.71 5.87 6.97
CA ILE A 92 -2.66 6.99 6.73
C ILE A 92 -3.97 6.48 6.14
N THR A 93 -3.89 5.50 5.22
CA THR A 93 -5.06 4.95 4.54
C THR A 93 -5.76 3.84 5.31
N HIS A 94 -5.14 3.30 6.39
CA HIS A 94 -5.58 2.12 7.13
C HIS A 94 -5.67 0.85 6.25
N MET A 95 -4.83 0.75 5.21
CA MET A 95 -4.82 -0.38 4.27
C MET A 95 -3.70 -1.38 4.52
N GLY A 96 -2.97 -1.26 5.60
CA GLY A 96 -1.84 -2.15 5.95
C GLY A 96 -2.25 -3.62 6.02
N SER A 97 -3.44 -3.90 6.58
CA SER A 97 -3.99 -5.25 6.68
C SER A 97 -4.29 -5.89 5.31
N VAL A 98 -4.72 -5.09 4.34
CA VAL A 98 -5.03 -5.58 2.97
C VAL A 98 -3.76 -5.91 2.20
N ARG A 99 -2.65 -5.21 2.49
CA ARG A 99 -1.35 -5.41 1.83
C ARG A 99 -0.47 -6.46 2.50
N ALA A 100 -0.73 -6.83 3.73
CA ALA A 100 0.06 -7.79 4.52
C ALA A 100 0.06 -9.23 3.95
N THR A 101 -0.17 -9.41 2.66
CA THR A 101 -0.33 -10.71 1.99
C THR A 101 0.96 -11.50 1.81
N SER A 102 2.13 -10.98 2.14
CA SER A 102 3.35 -11.77 1.93
C SER A 102 4.47 -11.39 2.90
N GLY A 103 4.65 -12.20 3.92
CA GLY A 103 5.93 -12.36 4.61
C GLY A 103 6.10 -11.78 5.99
N GLN A 104 5.27 -10.89 6.46
CA GLN A 104 5.19 -10.55 7.89
C GLN A 104 3.91 -11.16 8.46
N ILE A 105 4.07 -12.21 9.25
CA ILE A 105 2.99 -12.76 10.07
C ILE A 105 2.72 -11.74 11.17
N ALA A 106 1.93 -10.72 10.86
CA ALA A 106 1.26 -9.94 11.89
C ALA A 106 0.45 -10.93 12.74
N SER A 107 0.53 -10.85 14.05
CA SER A 107 -0.31 -11.70 14.88
C SER A 107 -1.77 -11.50 14.47
N GLY A 108 -2.59 -12.55 14.52
CA GLY A 108 -4.01 -12.43 14.14
C GLY A 108 -4.72 -11.26 14.83
N ILE A 109 -4.32 -10.92 16.06
CA ILE A 109 -4.83 -9.77 16.83
C ILE A 109 -4.44 -8.43 16.17
N ALA A 110 -3.19 -8.29 15.70
CA ALA A 110 -2.76 -7.05 15.04
C ALA A 110 -3.51 -6.84 13.72
N LEU A 111 -3.69 -7.89 12.94
CA LEU A 111 -4.47 -7.88 11.70
C LEU A 111 -5.93 -7.51 11.97
N GLN A 112 -6.54 -8.10 13.00
CA GLN A 112 -7.91 -7.80 13.41
C GLN A 112 -8.07 -6.35 13.83
N THR A 113 -7.10 -5.77 14.55
CA THR A 113 -7.13 -4.37 14.96
C THR A 113 -7.06 -3.42 13.76
N GLU A 114 -6.20 -3.72 12.78
CA GLU A 114 -6.14 -2.93 11.54
C GLU A 114 -7.41 -3.02 10.71
N PHE A 115 -8.05 -4.20 10.64
CA PHE A 115 -9.35 -4.35 10.00
C PHE A 115 -10.45 -3.55 10.71
N GLN A 116 -10.42 -3.47 12.04
CA GLN A 116 -11.38 -2.66 12.79
C GLN A 116 -11.25 -1.16 12.45
N LEU A 117 -10.02 -0.65 12.27
CA LEU A 117 -9.79 0.74 11.86
C LEU A 117 -10.31 1.01 10.43
N LEU A 118 -10.06 0.09 9.51
CA LEU A 118 -10.59 0.17 8.15
C LEU A 118 -12.12 0.12 8.15
N ASN A 119 -12.70 -0.80 8.93
CA ASN A 119 -14.15 -0.95 9.06
C ASN A 119 -14.80 0.32 9.62
N ALA A 120 -14.22 0.93 10.65
CA ALA A 120 -14.70 2.19 11.20
C ALA A 120 -14.70 3.32 10.15
N LYS A 121 -13.66 3.40 9.31
CA LYS A 121 -13.59 4.38 8.22
C LYS A 121 -14.63 4.12 7.12
N LEU A 122 -14.91 2.86 6.82
CA LEU A 122 -15.94 2.49 5.85
C LEU A 122 -17.34 2.77 6.39
N SER A 123 -17.59 2.49 7.69
CA SER A 123 -18.85 2.82 8.36
C SER A 123 -19.12 4.32 8.35
N GLU A 124 -18.12 5.16 8.68
CA GLU A 124 -18.26 6.63 8.58
C GLU A 124 -18.67 7.07 7.17
N LYS A 125 -18.11 6.43 6.13
CA LYS A 125 -18.49 6.73 4.74
C LYS A 125 -19.88 6.26 4.38
N ALA A 126 -20.31 5.12 4.91
CA ALA A 126 -21.67 4.62 4.75
C ALA A 126 -22.66 5.63 5.33
N ASP A 127 -22.41 6.15 6.54
CA ASP A 127 -23.25 7.18 7.18
C ASP A 127 -23.35 8.46 6.33
N TYR A 128 -22.23 8.90 5.73
CA TYR A 128 -22.25 10.05 4.82
C TYR A 128 -23.07 9.79 3.56
N LEU A 129 -22.99 8.58 3.00
CA LEU A 129 -23.78 8.19 1.82
C LEU A 129 -25.26 8.09 2.15
N GLU A 130 -25.63 7.51 3.29
CA GLU A 130 -27.02 7.48 3.77
C GLU A 130 -27.63 8.89 3.83
N ASN A 131 -26.94 9.78 4.55
CA ASN A 131 -27.40 11.16 4.67
C ASN A 131 -27.50 11.88 3.32
N ALA A 132 -26.54 11.64 2.42
CA ALA A 132 -26.56 12.25 1.09
C ALA A 132 -27.73 11.71 0.24
N GLU A 133 -27.96 10.41 0.29
CA GLU A 133 -29.03 9.76 -0.47
C GLU A 133 -30.41 10.14 0.07
N GLU A 134 -30.62 10.15 1.38
CA GLU A 134 -31.85 10.63 2.00
C GLU A 134 -32.14 12.09 1.62
N HIS A 135 -31.09 12.92 1.59
CA HIS A 135 -31.24 14.30 1.15
C HIS A 135 -31.65 14.40 -0.32
N ILE A 136 -31.10 13.58 -1.20
CA ILE A 136 -31.49 13.50 -2.62
C ILE A 136 -32.97 13.09 -2.75
N TRP A 137 -33.38 12.03 -2.03
CA TRP A 137 -34.76 11.56 -2.04
C TRP A 137 -35.74 12.62 -1.48
N SER A 138 -35.38 13.33 -0.43
CA SER A 138 -36.19 14.40 0.13
C SER A 138 -36.35 15.57 -0.84
N LEU A 139 -35.30 15.93 -1.60
CA LEU A 139 -35.38 16.94 -2.64
C LEU A 139 -36.28 16.50 -3.81
N PHE A 140 -36.18 15.23 -4.21
CA PHE A 140 -36.99 14.64 -5.26
C PHE A 140 -38.48 14.57 -4.85
N ALA A 141 -38.77 14.16 -3.61
CA ALA A 141 -40.13 14.15 -3.08
C ALA A 141 -40.75 15.57 -3.06
N ARG A 142 -39.95 16.55 -2.61
CA ARG A 142 -40.36 17.98 -2.61
C ARG A 142 -40.69 18.48 -4.02
N TRP A 143 -39.95 18.03 -5.04
CA TRP A 143 -40.27 18.37 -6.44
C TRP A 143 -41.62 17.77 -6.88
N LEU A 144 -41.95 16.59 -6.36
CA LEU A 144 -43.22 15.94 -6.62
C LEU A 144 -44.38 16.42 -5.72
N GLU A 145 -44.12 17.46 -4.90
CA GLU A 145 -45.09 17.98 -3.89
C GLU A 145 -45.53 16.89 -2.89
N LYS A 146 -44.59 16.01 -2.52
CA LYS A 146 -44.78 14.92 -1.54
C LYS A 146 -43.72 15.02 -0.44
N ASP A 147 -44.03 14.40 0.69
CA ASP A 147 -43.07 14.22 1.76
C ASP A 147 -42.30 12.89 1.57
N PHE A 148 -41.01 12.87 1.88
CA PHE A 148 -40.23 11.67 1.93
C PHE A 148 -40.30 11.09 3.33
N ASP A 149 -40.88 9.88 3.46
CA ASP A 149 -41.04 9.14 4.72
C ASP A 149 -40.21 7.84 4.72
N GLY A 150 -39.16 7.78 3.93
CA GLY A 150 -38.26 6.65 3.80
C GLY A 150 -36.97 6.85 4.57
N SER A 151 -36.27 5.75 4.86
CA SER A 151 -34.91 5.75 5.35
C SER A 151 -34.01 4.92 4.43
N VAL A 152 -32.77 5.36 4.30
CA VAL A 152 -31.73 4.64 3.55
C VAL A 152 -30.77 4.06 4.58
N ASN A 153 -30.52 2.76 4.52
CA ASN A 153 -29.59 2.07 5.42
C ASN A 153 -28.54 1.35 4.60
N TYR A 154 -27.28 1.72 4.82
CA TYR A 154 -26.12 0.96 4.37
C TYR A 154 -25.63 0.03 5.47
N PRO A 155 -24.79 -0.96 5.17
CA PRO A 155 -24.21 -1.81 6.21
C PRO A 155 -23.34 -1.02 7.19
N ASP A 156 -23.53 -1.23 8.48
CA ASP A 156 -22.70 -0.61 9.54
C ASP A 156 -21.35 -1.34 9.71
N THR A 157 -21.25 -2.58 9.21
CA THR A 157 -20.07 -3.42 9.34
C THR A 157 -19.65 -3.98 8.00
N PHE A 158 -18.37 -3.84 7.70
CA PHE A 158 -17.73 -4.33 6.47
C PHE A 158 -16.71 -5.42 6.78
N ASP A 159 -16.97 -6.24 7.80
CA ASP A 159 -16.07 -7.30 8.24
C ASP A 159 -15.86 -8.33 7.14
N ILE A 160 -14.61 -8.64 6.88
CA ILE A 160 -14.25 -9.80 6.08
C ILE A 160 -14.46 -11.02 6.98
N ARG A 161 -15.61 -11.64 6.86
CA ARG A 161 -15.93 -12.87 7.62
C ARG A 161 -15.22 -14.04 6.99
N ASP A 162 -14.47 -14.76 7.80
CA ASP A 162 -13.98 -16.09 7.45
C ASP A 162 -15.11 -17.10 7.72
N TRP A 163 -15.96 -17.26 6.70
CA TRP A 163 -17.12 -18.17 6.78
C TRP A 163 -16.73 -19.59 7.20
N ALA A 164 -15.52 -20.05 6.86
CA ALA A 164 -15.07 -21.38 7.23
C ALA A 164 -14.84 -21.50 8.73
N ASN A 165 -14.19 -20.51 9.34
CA ASN A 165 -13.99 -20.44 10.78
C ASN A 165 -15.31 -20.21 11.53
N ASP A 166 -16.13 -19.30 11.05
CA ASP A 166 -17.43 -19.01 11.66
C ASP A 166 -18.32 -20.28 11.69
N MET A 167 -18.36 -21.03 10.59
CA MET A 167 -19.08 -22.31 10.52
C MET A 167 -18.49 -23.36 11.47
N GLN A 168 -17.17 -23.42 11.64
CA GLN A 168 -16.56 -24.31 12.63
C GLN A 168 -16.94 -23.92 14.06
N TYR A 169 -16.90 -22.63 14.40
CA TYR A 169 -17.32 -22.15 15.71
C TYR A 169 -18.79 -22.42 15.98
N LEU A 170 -19.67 -22.22 15.00
CA LEU A 170 -21.10 -22.56 15.12
C LEU A 170 -21.33 -24.06 15.30
N GLN A 171 -20.58 -24.91 14.58
CA GLN A 171 -20.65 -26.38 14.78
C GLN A 171 -20.15 -26.78 16.17
N ILE A 172 -19.05 -26.21 16.66
CA ILE A 172 -18.55 -26.46 18.02
C ILE A 172 -19.56 -25.97 19.06
N ALA A 173 -20.16 -24.81 18.88
CA ALA A 173 -21.18 -24.26 19.75
C ALA A 173 -22.43 -25.17 19.80
N LYS A 174 -22.86 -25.68 18.65
CA LYS A 174 -23.99 -26.64 18.56
C LYS A 174 -23.65 -27.97 19.22
N ALA A 175 -22.41 -28.45 19.06
CA ALA A 175 -21.89 -29.66 19.68
C ALA A 175 -21.72 -29.56 21.21
N SER A 176 -21.60 -28.36 21.76
CA SER A 176 -21.43 -28.11 23.20
C SER A 176 -22.63 -28.48 24.05
N GLY A 177 -23.76 -28.78 23.40
CA GLY A 177 -24.97 -29.32 24.06
C GLY A 177 -25.67 -28.32 24.97
N VAL A 178 -25.52 -27.02 24.77
CA VAL A 178 -26.22 -25.98 25.52
C VAL A 178 -27.73 -26.14 25.33
N LYS A 179 -28.46 -26.42 26.42
CA LYS A 179 -29.92 -26.64 26.43
C LYS A 179 -30.72 -25.34 26.51
N SER A 180 -30.36 -24.32 25.73
CA SER A 180 -31.11 -23.06 25.65
C SER A 180 -31.82 -22.99 24.29
N GLU A 181 -33.14 -22.88 24.32
CA GLU A 181 -33.95 -22.74 23.10
C GLU A 181 -33.59 -21.46 22.32
N THR A 182 -33.31 -20.37 23.00
CA THR A 182 -32.93 -19.09 22.41
C THR A 182 -31.58 -19.19 21.71
N PHE A 183 -30.61 -19.84 22.35
CA PHE A 183 -29.29 -20.10 21.81
C PHE A 183 -29.34 -20.95 20.53
N ASN A 184 -30.11 -22.05 20.57
CA ASN A 184 -30.24 -22.95 19.41
C ASN A 184 -30.97 -22.26 18.24
N LYS A 185 -32.01 -21.45 18.50
CA LYS A 185 -32.73 -20.70 17.48
C LYS A 185 -31.84 -19.64 16.82
N GLU A 186 -30.94 -19.01 17.59
CA GLU A 186 -30.03 -18.00 17.03
C GLU A 186 -28.93 -18.65 16.18
N ILE A 187 -28.37 -19.78 16.60
CA ILE A 187 -27.44 -20.57 15.78
C ILE A 187 -28.10 -21.07 14.49
N ASP A 188 -29.33 -21.60 14.57
CA ASP A 188 -30.05 -22.11 13.38
C ASP A 188 -30.41 -20.99 12.36
N LYS A 189 -30.45 -19.73 12.79
CA LYS A 189 -30.61 -18.58 11.88
C LYS A 189 -29.33 -18.16 11.19
N GLN A 190 -28.17 -18.46 11.80
CA GLN A 190 -26.85 -18.07 11.27
C GLN A 190 -26.20 -19.14 10.40
N ILE A 191 -26.71 -20.35 10.42
CA ILE A 191 -26.37 -21.47 9.53
C ILE A 191 -27.27 -21.44 8.30
#